data_26b6a2cd9a0c129084585cd0afb90bf6
#
_entry.id   26b6a2cd9a0c129084585cd0afb90bf6
#
_cell.length_a   1.000
_cell.length_b   1.000
_cell.length_c   1.000
_cell.angle_alpha   90.00
_cell.angle_beta   90.00
_cell.angle_gamma   90.00
#
_symmetry.space_group_name_H-M   'P 1'
#
loop_
_entity.id
_entity.type
_entity.pdbx_description
1 polymer ?
#
loop_
_entity_poly.entity_id
_entity_poly.type
_entity_poly.pdbx_seq_one_letter_code
_entity_poly.pdbx_strand_id
1 'polypeptide(L)'
;MNESKSKKFDLEERLIDFAVLTIEITESLNNTRAGNHISSQLVRSGTSPALHYGEAQSAESRNDFVHKLKILLKELRESLVALKIIKKVSLTKKIELVEKGIIECNELISIFVKSIETAKRNNPKSK
;
A
#
# COMPACT_ATOMS: atom_id res chain seq x y z
N MET A 1 -26.05 9.66 0.97
CA MET A 1 -25.07 8.83 0.24
C MET A 1 -25.01 7.44 0.84
N ASN A 2 -24.93 6.45 -0.01
CA ASN A 2 -24.89 5.07 0.42
C ASN A 2 -23.47 4.70 0.87
N GLU A 3 -23.31 4.27 2.13
CA GLU A 3 -22.02 3.95 2.69
C GLU A 3 -21.33 2.78 1.98
N SER A 4 -22.07 1.75 1.59
CA SER A 4 -21.47 0.60 0.92
C SER A 4 -20.96 0.97 -0.46
N LYS A 5 -21.64 1.91 -1.13
CA LYS A 5 -21.16 2.43 -2.41
C LYS A 5 -19.87 3.22 -2.21
N SER A 6 -19.82 4.05 -1.18
CA SER A 6 -18.62 4.81 -0.84
C SER A 6 -17.45 3.88 -0.58
N LYS A 7 -17.64 2.84 0.24
CA LYS A 7 -16.58 1.87 0.55
C LYS A 7 -16.12 1.13 -0.70
N LYS A 8 -17.04 0.77 -1.59
CA LYS A 8 -16.72 0.00 -2.79
C LYS A 8 -15.83 0.77 -3.75
N PHE A 9 -16.03 2.08 -3.85
CA PHE A 9 -15.29 2.90 -4.81
C PHE A 9 -14.19 3.72 -4.15
N ASP A 10 -13.83 3.38 -2.93
CA ASP A 10 -12.96 4.19 -2.10
C ASP A 10 -11.54 3.62 -1.98
N LEU A 11 -11.11 2.77 -2.90
CA LEU A 11 -9.77 2.20 -2.84
C LEU A 11 -8.70 3.27 -3.02
N GLU A 12 -8.94 4.23 -3.90
CA GLU A 12 -8.00 5.33 -4.08
C GLU A 12 -7.82 6.10 -2.77
N GLU A 13 -8.94 6.48 -2.14
CA GLU A 13 -8.90 7.22 -0.89
C GLU A 13 -8.24 6.40 0.21
N ARG A 14 -8.51 5.10 0.24
CA ARG A 14 -7.94 4.20 1.23
C ARG A 14 -6.41 4.09 1.06
N LEU A 15 -5.94 4.06 -0.19
CA LEU A 15 -4.51 4.05 -0.46
C LEU A 15 -3.86 5.39 -0.11
N ILE A 16 -4.57 6.50 -0.33
CA ILE A 16 -4.09 7.81 0.07
C ILE A 16 -3.98 7.88 1.60
N ASP A 17 -4.99 7.38 2.30
CA ASP A 17 -4.96 7.34 3.77
C ASP A 17 -3.78 6.50 4.28
N PHE A 18 -3.51 5.39 3.61
CA PHE A 18 -2.36 4.57 3.96
C PHE A 18 -1.06 5.33 3.72
N ALA A 19 -0.96 6.06 2.61
CA ALA A 19 0.21 6.89 2.34
C ALA A 19 0.41 7.93 3.44
N VAL A 20 -0.66 8.60 3.86
CA VAL A 20 -0.61 9.58 4.95
C VAL A 20 -0.13 8.92 6.24
N LEU A 21 -0.67 7.75 6.55
CA LEU A 21 -0.27 7.01 7.75
C LEU A 21 1.22 6.66 7.71
N THR A 22 1.73 6.21 6.56
CA THR A 22 3.16 5.88 6.45
C THR A 22 4.02 7.14 6.59
N ILE A 23 3.57 8.27 6.08
CA ILE A 23 4.29 9.54 6.29
C ILE A 23 4.35 9.88 7.79
N GLU A 24 3.22 9.77 8.48
CA GLU A 24 3.19 10.02 9.93
C GLU A 24 4.17 9.10 10.67
N ILE A 25 4.19 7.83 10.29
CA ILE A 25 5.10 6.87 10.90
C ILE A 25 6.55 7.27 10.64
N THR A 26 6.90 7.60 9.38
CA THR A 26 8.29 7.95 9.06
C THR A 26 8.74 9.20 9.80
N GLU A 27 7.84 10.18 9.98
CA GLU A 27 8.17 11.40 10.73
C GLU A 27 8.39 11.12 12.21
N SER A 28 7.91 9.99 12.72
CA SER A 28 8.06 9.62 14.12
C SER A 28 9.31 8.77 14.39
N LEU A 29 10.02 8.32 13.33
CA LEU A 29 11.16 7.43 13.51
C LEU A 29 12.35 8.16 14.13
N ASN A 30 13.11 7.44 14.96
CA ASN A 30 14.28 8.00 15.62
C ASN A 30 15.30 8.45 14.59
N ASN A 31 15.97 9.58 14.91
CA ASN A 31 17.01 10.11 14.04
C ASN A 31 18.31 9.32 14.28
N THR A 32 18.36 8.14 13.68
CA THR A 32 19.50 7.24 13.74
C THR A 32 19.77 6.77 12.32
N ARG A 33 20.90 6.09 12.12
CA ARG A 33 21.21 5.55 10.79
C ARG A 33 20.09 4.63 10.31
N ALA A 34 19.66 3.69 11.16
CA ALA A 34 18.60 2.74 10.79
C ALA A 34 17.28 3.46 10.58
N GLY A 35 16.92 4.37 11.49
CA GLY A 35 15.67 5.12 11.38
C GLY A 35 15.60 5.92 10.10
N ASN A 36 16.70 6.59 9.74
CA ASN A 36 16.74 7.39 8.52
C ASN A 36 16.67 6.54 7.26
N HIS A 37 17.33 5.39 7.25
CA HIS A 37 17.28 4.48 6.12
C HIS A 37 15.88 3.91 5.91
N ILE A 38 15.27 3.42 6.99
CA ILE A 38 13.92 2.84 6.92
C ILE A 38 12.89 3.90 6.57
N SER A 39 13.06 5.14 7.07
CA SER A 39 12.18 6.24 6.70
C SER A 39 12.15 6.44 5.19
N SER A 40 13.31 6.48 4.56
CA SER A 40 13.39 6.65 3.10
C SER A 40 12.70 5.53 2.36
N GLN A 41 12.90 4.28 2.80
CA GLN A 41 12.28 3.13 2.17
C GLN A 41 10.76 3.16 2.34
N LEU A 42 10.28 3.42 3.55
CA LEU A 42 8.85 3.36 3.83
C LEU A 42 8.09 4.51 3.19
N VAL A 43 8.65 5.75 3.19
CA VAL A 43 7.93 6.85 2.56
C VAL A 43 7.74 6.57 1.07
N ARG A 44 8.73 5.95 0.41
CA ARG A 44 8.62 5.57 -0.99
C ARG A 44 7.59 4.45 -1.19
N SER A 45 7.78 3.33 -0.49
CA SER A 45 6.91 2.16 -0.71
C SER A 45 5.49 2.38 -0.19
N GLY A 46 5.31 3.25 0.81
CA GLY A 46 4.00 3.52 1.38
C GLY A 46 3.18 4.52 0.59
N THR A 47 3.83 5.40 -0.18
CA THR A 47 3.12 6.39 -1.00
C THR A 47 2.94 5.91 -2.44
N SER A 48 3.83 5.06 -2.94
CA SER A 48 3.77 4.57 -4.31
C SER A 48 2.47 3.85 -4.67
N PRO A 49 1.87 3.02 -3.78
CA PRO A 49 0.62 2.34 -4.13
C PRO A 49 -0.49 3.28 -4.58
N ALA A 50 -0.66 4.42 -3.91
CA ALA A 50 -1.69 5.38 -4.32
C ALA A 50 -1.40 5.93 -5.71
N LEU A 51 -0.13 6.24 -6.00
CA LEU A 51 0.27 6.77 -7.29
C LEU A 51 0.08 5.74 -8.41
N HIS A 52 0.46 4.49 -8.16
CA HIS A 52 0.29 3.42 -9.14
C HIS A 52 -1.18 3.10 -9.40
N TYR A 53 -2.01 3.20 -8.36
CA TYR A 53 -3.44 2.99 -8.53
C TYR A 53 -4.05 4.04 -9.46
N GLY A 54 -3.62 5.30 -9.28
CA GLY A 54 -4.03 6.37 -10.18
C GLY A 54 -3.65 6.06 -11.62
N GLU A 55 -2.44 5.56 -11.84
CA GLU A 55 -1.99 5.16 -13.17
C GLU A 55 -2.80 4.00 -13.71
N ALA A 56 -3.13 3.01 -12.85
CA ALA A 56 -3.90 1.84 -13.27
C ALA A 56 -5.29 2.24 -13.77
N GLN A 57 -5.89 3.28 -13.17
CA GLN A 57 -7.20 3.76 -13.60
C GLN A 57 -7.17 4.31 -15.02
N SER A 58 -5.99 4.72 -15.51
CA SER A 58 -5.81 5.25 -16.85
C SER A 58 -5.15 4.25 -17.78
N ALA A 59 -5.11 2.97 -17.40
CA ALA A 59 -4.45 1.94 -18.19
C ALA A 59 -5.13 1.76 -19.55
N GLU A 60 -4.32 1.55 -20.58
CA GLU A 60 -4.81 1.43 -21.95
C GLU A 60 -5.36 0.05 -22.28
N SER A 61 -5.01 -0.97 -21.49
CA SER A 61 -5.44 -2.33 -21.73
C SER A 61 -5.60 -3.07 -20.41
N ARG A 62 -6.26 -4.22 -20.47
CA ARG A 62 -6.40 -5.09 -19.30
C ARG A 62 -5.04 -5.58 -18.82
N ASN A 63 -4.15 -5.90 -19.74
CA ASN A 63 -2.79 -6.34 -19.38
C ASN A 63 -2.01 -5.23 -18.70
N ASP A 64 -2.14 -4.00 -19.19
CA ASP A 64 -1.49 -2.86 -18.56
C ASP A 64 -2.04 -2.60 -17.16
N PHE A 65 -3.37 -2.70 -17.02
CA PHE A 65 -4.03 -2.56 -15.72
C PHE A 65 -3.49 -3.58 -14.72
N VAL A 66 -3.44 -4.86 -15.11
CA VAL A 66 -2.93 -5.93 -14.24
C VAL A 66 -1.47 -5.68 -13.88
N HIS A 67 -0.67 -5.24 -14.85
CA HIS A 67 0.74 -4.95 -14.61
C HIS A 67 0.91 -3.85 -13.55
N LYS A 68 0.13 -2.78 -13.67
CA LYS A 68 0.18 -1.68 -12.70
C LYS A 68 -0.24 -2.15 -11.30
N LEU A 69 -1.24 -3.01 -11.22
CA LEU A 69 -1.66 -3.55 -9.92
C LEU A 69 -0.59 -4.44 -9.30
N LYS A 70 0.15 -5.19 -10.12
CA LYS A 70 1.24 -6.03 -9.62
C LYS A 70 2.37 -5.18 -9.02
N ILE A 71 2.68 -4.06 -9.66
CA ILE A 71 3.68 -3.13 -9.12
C ILE A 71 3.21 -2.57 -7.78
N LEU A 72 1.95 -2.15 -7.74
CA LEU A 72 1.33 -1.64 -6.51
C LEU A 72 1.41 -2.67 -5.38
N LEU A 73 1.07 -3.90 -5.68
CA LEU A 73 1.10 -4.99 -4.68
C LEU A 73 2.51 -5.22 -4.16
N LYS A 74 3.51 -5.15 -5.04
CA LYS A 74 4.90 -5.28 -4.64
C LYS A 74 5.28 -4.19 -3.64
N GLU A 75 4.86 -2.95 -3.88
CA GLU A 75 5.15 -1.85 -2.98
C GLU A 75 4.46 -2.03 -1.63
N LEU A 76 3.24 -2.53 -1.62
CA LEU A 76 2.55 -2.82 -0.37
C LEU A 76 3.30 -3.88 0.45
N ARG A 77 3.81 -4.91 -0.22
CA ARG A 77 4.57 -5.96 0.48
C ARG A 77 5.87 -5.41 1.05
N GLU A 78 6.55 -4.53 0.33
CA GLU A 78 7.74 -3.85 0.84
C GLU A 78 7.40 -3.01 2.08
N SER A 79 6.28 -2.30 2.03
CA SER A 79 5.83 -1.49 3.16
C SER A 79 5.57 -2.35 4.39
N LEU A 80 4.96 -3.51 4.19
CA LEU A 80 4.66 -4.42 5.29
C LEU A 80 5.94 -4.87 5.99
N VAL A 81 6.96 -5.24 5.21
CA VAL A 81 8.24 -5.66 5.77
C VAL A 81 8.89 -4.51 6.54
N ALA A 82 8.87 -3.30 5.97
CA ALA A 82 9.44 -2.14 6.64
C ALA A 82 8.74 -1.86 7.98
N LEU A 83 7.41 -1.94 7.99
CA LEU A 83 6.64 -1.73 9.22
C LEU A 83 6.98 -2.77 10.29
N LYS A 84 7.15 -4.02 9.88
CA LYS A 84 7.52 -5.09 10.82
C LYS A 84 8.92 -4.88 11.38
N ILE A 85 9.85 -4.39 10.57
CA ILE A 85 11.20 -4.06 11.04
C ILE A 85 11.12 -2.94 12.09
N ILE A 86 10.37 -1.89 11.79
CA ILE A 86 10.20 -0.76 12.72
C ILE A 86 9.69 -1.26 14.06
N LYS A 87 8.71 -2.16 14.04
CA LYS A 87 8.13 -2.69 15.26
C LYS A 87 9.14 -3.52 16.05
N LYS A 88 9.88 -4.40 15.37
CA LYS A 88 10.82 -5.30 16.04
C LYS A 88 12.00 -4.57 16.65
N VAL A 89 12.48 -3.52 15.99
CA VAL A 89 13.65 -2.77 16.45
C VAL A 89 13.26 -1.59 17.32
N SER A 90 11.96 -1.31 17.42
CA SER A 90 11.42 -0.20 18.23
C SER A 90 11.99 1.14 17.79
N LEU A 91 11.92 1.41 16.49
CA LEU A 91 12.48 2.65 15.91
C LEU A 91 11.60 3.87 16.16
N THR A 92 10.47 3.71 16.83
CA THR A 92 9.57 4.82 17.14
C THR A 92 8.87 4.55 18.47
N LYS A 93 8.45 5.63 19.14
CA LYS A 93 7.62 5.53 20.33
C LYS A 93 6.14 5.38 19.99
N LYS A 94 5.77 5.64 18.73
CA LYS A 94 4.37 5.60 18.29
C LYS A 94 4.03 4.23 17.71
N ILE A 95 4.17 3.20 18.56
CA ILE A 95 3.97 1.81 18.13
C ILE A 95 2.55 1.55 17.65
N GLU A 96 1.55 2.22 18.24
CA GLU A 96 0.16 2.03 17.83
C GLU A 96 -0.08 2.47 16.38
N LEU A 97 0.66 3.46 15.88
CA LEU A 97 0.57 3.84 14.46
C LEU A 97 1.15 2.74 13.58
N VAL A 98 2.26 2.14 14.02
CA VAL A 98 2.90 1.06 13.27
C VAL A 98 1.98 -0.15 13.21
N GLU A 99 1.35 -0.51 14.32
CA GLU A 99 0.43 -1.64 14.37
C GLU A 99 -0.79 -1.40 13.48
N LYS A 100 -1.30 -0.16 13.49
CA LYS A 100 -2.39 0.22 12.60
C LYS A 100 -1.97 0.08 11.14
N GLY A 101 -0.75 0.51 10.83
CA GLY A 101 -0.21 0.39 9.48
C GLY A 101 -0.08 -1.06 9.03
N ILE A 102 0.37 -1.95 9.92
CA ILE A 102 0.51 -3.37 9.60
C ILE A 102 -0.86 -3.98 9.27
N ILE A 103 -1.86 -3.68 10.10
CA ILE A 103 -3.22 -4.21 9.89
C ILE A 103 -3.77 -3.73 8.55
N GLU A 104 -3.69 -2.43 8.30
CA GLU A 104 -4.23 -1.87 7.06
C GLU A 104 -3.47 -2.39 5.84
N CYS A 105 -2.15 -2.52 5.95
CA CYS A 105 -1.33 -3.01 4.84
C CYS A 105 -1.72 -4.44 4.48
N ASN A 106 -1.92 -5.31 5.49
CA ASN A 106 -2.35 -6.68 5.25
C ASN A 106 -3.70 -6.73 4.55
N GLU A 107 -4.64 -5.87 4.94
CA GLU A 107 -5.95 -5.82 4.28
C GLU A 107 -5.82 -5.37 2.83
N LEU A 108 -5.03 -4.33 2.59
CA LEU A 108 -4.82 -3.82 1.23
C LEU A 108 -4.16 -4.88 0.35
N ILE A 109 -3.19 -5.61 0.87
CA ILE A 109 -2.56 -6.70 0.13
C ILE A 109 -3.61 -7.73 -0.29
N SER A 110 -4.47 -8.14 0.64
CA SER A 110 -5.52 -9.12 0.35
C SER A 110 -6.46 -8.61 -0.75
N ILE A 111 -6.85 -7.34 -0.68
CA ILE A 111 -7.74 -6.73 -1.66
C ILE A 111 -7.10 -6.77 -3.05
N PHE A 112 -5.82 -6.39 -3.15
CA PHE A 112 -5.17 -6.30 -4.45
C PHE A 112 -4.77 -7.66 -5.02
N VAL A 113 -4.49 -8.65 -4.18
CA VAL A 113 -4.32 -10.01 -4.65
C VAL A 113 -5.61 -10.46 -5.35
N LYS A 114 -6.76 -10.25 -4.72
CA LYS A 114 -8.05 -10.62 -5.32
C LYS A 114 -8.36 -9.81 -6.56
N SER A 115 -8.04 -8.51 -6.55
CA SER A 115 -8.28 -7.65 -7.72
C SER A 115 -7.50 -8.13 -8.93
N ILE A 116 -6.25 -8.54 -8.72
CA ILE A 116 -5.42 -9.06 -9.81
C ILE A 116 -6.00 -10.38 -10.34
N GLU A 117 -6.38 -11.28 -9.44
CA GLU A 117 -6.97 -12.56 -9.84
C GLU A 117 -8.24 -12.36 -10.66
N THR A 118 -9.10 -11.44 -10.19
CA THR A 118 -10.34 -11.13 -10.88
C THR A 118 -10.08 -10.55 -12.27
N ALA A 119 -9.13 -9.61 -12.35
CA ALA A 119 -8.80 -8.97 -13.62
C ALA A 119 -8.24 -9.98 -14.62
N LYS A 120 -7.38 -10.89 -14.16
CA LYS A 120 -6.83 -11.95 -15.02
C LYS A 120 -7.91 -12.90 -15.50
N ARG A 121 -8.80 -13.34 -14.60
CA ARG A 121 -9.86 -14.27 -14.92
C ARG A 121 -10.81 -13.71 -15.98
N ASN A 122 -11.05 -12.40 -15.93
CA ASN A 122 -11.97 -11.73 -16.84
C ASN A 122 -11.33 -11.34 -18.17
N ASN A 123 -10.04 -11.63 -18.35
CA ASN A 123 -9.32 -11.32 -19.57
C ASN A 123 -9.26 -12.55 -20.46
N PRO A 124 -9.94 -12.53 -21.63
CA PRO A 124 -9.95 -13.70 -22.53
C PRO A 124 -8.56 -14.15 -22.96
N LYS A 125 -7.60 -13.25 -23.00
CA LYS A 125 -6.24 -13.54 -23.44
C LYS A 125 -5.39 -14.18 -22.34
N SER A 126 -5.91 -14.28 -21.13
CA SER A 126 -5.17 -14.86 -20.00
C SER A 126 -5.32 -16.35 -19.87
N LYS A 127 -6.08 -16.96 -20.75
CA LYS A 127 -6.31 -18.41 -20.73
C LYS A 127 -5.13 -19.18 -21.26
#